data_40e291498a48e70a70331911b72ef8ab
#
_entry.id   40e291498a48e70a70331911b72ef8ab
#
_cell.length_a   1.000
_cell.length_b   1.000
_cell.length_c   1.000
_cell.angle_alpha   90.00
_cell.angle_beta   90.00
_cell.angle_gamma   90.00
#
_symmetry.space_group_name_H-M   'P 1'
#
loop_
_entity.id
_entity.type
_entity.pdbx_description
1 polymer ?
#
loop_
_entity_poly.entity_id
_entity_poly.type
_entity_poly.pdbx_seq_one_letter_code
_entity_poly.pdbx_strand_id
1 'polypeptide(L)'
;MLGPGACAPGLCFRPLRGLGGTRPVVLPPLRAASFLDKLPAFAIIQLVLKNPETIPDLDLLETVLAYKFKDRVLLERAITHRSWAHEKVAPGDELEARKLHNESLEFLGDSVLGLVVANYLCSSYPGGTEGELSRMKHRLVSAPTLANASQGLKLGDFLRFGRGEEKSGGRQKNALLADVFEAITGAIFVDGGLEAATCFVCYALRDELEGADPLSAAKADYKTMLQERLQAERRAAPRYAVIETHGPPHQRIFHVEVSWDGGSIRGEGPSIKAAEAAAAKAALAGMIDPDEAAVLPDLRDETDASC
;
A
#
# COMPACT_ATOMS: atom_id res chain seq x y z
N MET A 1 -9.54 -22.58 19.54
CA MET A 1 -8.38 -23.11 18.80
C MET A 1 -8.70 -22.98 17.32
N LEU A 2 -8.12 -22.01 16.63
CA LEU A 2 -8.19 -21.94 15.17
C LEU A 2 -7.19 -22.96 14.62
N GLY A 3 -7.64 -23.84 13.75
CA GLY A 3 -6.76 -24.76 13.05
C GLY A 3 -5.79 -24.01 12.12
N PRO A 4 -4.66 -24.61 11.73
CA PRO A 4 -3.71 -23.97 10.84
C PRO A 4 -4.39 -23.63 9.49
N GLY A 5 -4.34 -22.36 9.09
CA GLY A 5 -4.87 -21.89 7.80
C GLY A 5 -6.32 -21.37 7.79
N ALA A 6 -6.97 -21.18 8.95
CA ALA A 6 -8.34 -20.64 8.99
C ALA A 6 -8.33 -19.11 9.02
N CYS A 7 -8.97 -18.51 8.05
CA CYS A 7 -9.25 -17.09 7.97
C CYS A 7 -10.39 -16.70 8.92
N ALA A 8 -10.31 -15.53 9.56
CA ALA A 8 -11.40 -15.01 10.37
C ALA A 8 -12.63 -14.76 9.47
N PRO A 9 -13.82 -15.29 9.83
CA PRO A 9 -15.01 -15.16 8.99
C PRO A 9 -15.56 -13.72 9.04
N GLY A 10 -15.63 -13.07 7.89
CA GLY A 10 -16.32 -11.80 7.72
C GLY A 10 -15.72 -10.80 6.73
N LEU A 11 -14.53 -11.04 6.19
CA LEU A 11 -13.77 -10.03 5.44
C LEU A 11 -13.44 -10.37 3.98
N CYS A 12 -13.83 -11.53 3.48
CA CYS A 12 -13.55 -11.90 2.11
C CYS A 12 -14.83 -12.09 1.29
N PHE A 13 -14.97 -11.27 0.25
CA PHE A 13 -15.86 -11.41 -0.91
C PHE A 13 -17.37 -11.21 -0.70
N ARG A 14 -17.88 -10.04 -1.17
CA ARG A 14 -19.20 -10.03 -1.80
C ARG A 14 -19.07 -10.76 -3.15
N PRO A 15 -19.78 -11.88 -3.36
CA PRO A 15 -19.77 -12.54 -4.65
C PRO A 15 -20.47 -11.67 -5.69
N LEU A 16 -19.90 -11.58 -6.87
CA LEU A 16 -20.52 -10.98 -8.06
C LEU A 16 -21.92 -11.59 -8.25
N ARG A 17 -22.97 -10.80 -8.16
CA ARG A 17 -24.32 -11.18 -8.57
C ARG A 17 -24.33 -11.19 -10.10
N GLY A 18 -24.46 -12.37 -10.69
CA GLY A 18 -24.92 -12.50 -12.05
C GLY A 18 -24.07 -13.29 -13.01
N LEU A 19 -23.79 -14.56 -12.72
CA LEU A 19 -23.66 -15.61 -13.76
C LEU A 19 -24.10 -16.95 -13.13
N GLY A 20 -25.05 -17.58 -13.75
CA GLY A 20 -25.86 -18.74 -13.44
C GLY A 20 -25.33 -19.80 -12.46
N GLY A 21 -26.08 -20.09 -11.43
CA GLY A 21 -26.45 -21.43 -11.02
C GLY A 21 -25.42 -22.31 -10.34
N THR A 22 -24.86 -21.89 -9.19
CA THR A 22 -24.51 -22.84 -8.12
C THR A 22 -24.85 -22.19 -6.76
N ARG A 23 -25.56 -22.95 -5.91
CA ARG A 23 -26.02 -22.47 -4.60
C ARG A 23 -24.79 -22.09 -3.73
N PRO A 24 -24.78 -20.90 -3.08
CA PRO A 24 -23.74 -20.60 -2.10
C PRO A 24 -23.85 -21.55 -0.92
N VAL A 25 -22.76 -22.21 -0.55
CA VAL A 25 -22.64 -22.91 0.72
C VAL A 25 -22.57 -21.85 1.80
N VAL A 26 -23.70 -21.63 2.48
CA VAL A 26 -23.78 -20.79 3.66
C VAL A 26 -23.21 -21.58 4.83
N LEU A 27 -21.98 -21.26 5.22
CA LEU A 27 -21.43 -21.73 6.49
C LEU A 27 -22.04 -20.89 7.63
N PRO A 28 -22.45 -21.53 8.74
CA PRO A 28 -23.06 -20.82 9.86
C PRO A 28 -22.05 -19.89 10.55
N PRO A 29 -22.48 -18.77 11.15
CA PRO A 29 -21.59 -17.83 11.84
C PRO A 29 -20.99 -18.48 13.08
N LEU A 30 -19.69 -18.73 13.06
CA LEU A 30 -18.93 -19.11 14.24
C LEU A 30 -18.80 -17.88 15.16
N ARG A 31 -19.46 -17.93 16.31
CA ARG A 31 -19.28 -17.00 17.41
C ARG A 31 -17.87 -17.12 17.98
N ALA A 32 -16.97 -16.25 17.57
CA ALA A 32 -15.65 -16.08 18.15
C ALA A 32 -15.29 -14.58 18.34
N ALA A 33 -16.26 -13.78 18.78
CA ALA A 33 -16.08 -12.35 19.00
C ALA A 33 -16.13 -12.01 20.50
N SER A 34 -15.43 -12.70 21.39
CA SER A 34 -15.46 -12.31 22.80
C SER A 34 -14.14 -12.44 23.58
N PHE A 35 -13.03 -12.77 22.96
CA PHE A 35 -11.76 -12.90 23.70
C PHE A 35 -10.71 -11.83 23.32
N LEU A 36 -10.80 -11.20 22.16
CA LEU A 36 -9.85 -10.18 21.70
C LEU A 36 -10.21 -8.75 22.16
N ASP A 37 -11.47 -8.51 22.57
CA ASP A 37 -11.92 -7.17 23.03
C ASP A 37 -11.49 -6.82 24.47
N LYS A 38 -10.82 -7.70 25.20
CA LYS A 38 -10.53 -7.51 26.64
C LYS A 38 -9.07 -7.36 27.01
N LEU A 39 -8.12 -7.45 26.09
CA LEU A 39 -6.72 -7.19 26.38
C LEU A 39 -6.24 -6.01 25.56
N PRO A 40 -5.81 -4.89 26.17
CA PRO A 40 -5.16 -3.85 25.41
C PRO A 40 -3.84 -4.43 24.90
N ALA A 41 -3.75 -4.63 23.58
CA ALA A 41 -2.53 -5.06 22.88
C ALA A 41 -1.32 -4.18 23.30
N PHE A 42 -1.60 -2.98 23.78
CA PHE A 42 -0.63 -2.01 24.28
C PHE A 42 0.11 -2.45 25.57
N ALA A 43 -0.50 -3.25 26.43
CA ALA A 43 0.11 -3.64 27.71
C ALA A 43 1.08 -4.83 27.58
N ILE A 44 0.85 -5.72 26.62
CA ILE A 44 1.69 -6.91 26.42
C ILE A 44 3.00 -6.53 25.70
N ILE A 45 2.95 -5.55 24.80
CA ILE A 45 4.07 -5.13 23.96
C ILE A 45 5.15 -4.40 24.76
N GLN A 46 4.78 -3.67 25.82
CA GLN A 46 5.78 -2.94 26.63
C GLN A 46 6.67 -3.83 27.52
N LEU A 47 6.29 -5.07 27.77
CA LEU A 47 7.05 -5.97 28.68
C LEU A 47 8.18 -6.73 27.98
N VAL A 48 8.14 -6.88 26.66
CA VAL A 48 9.08 -7.73 25.87
C VAL A 48 10.24 -6.95 25.24
N LEU A 49 10.14 -5.62 25.13
CA LEU A 49 11.01 -4.78 24.27
C LEU A 49 12.27 -4.22 24.94
N LYS A 50 12.94 -4.90 25.86
CA LYS A 50 14.14 -4.32 26.54
C LYS A 50 15.50 -4.93 26.17
N ASN A 51 15.63 -5.86 25.23
CA ASN A 51 16.93 -6.42 24.89
C ASN A 51 17.10 -6.67 23.38
N PRO A 52 18.11 -6.06 22.70
CA PRO A 52 18.34 -6.25 21.25
C PRO A 52 18.85 -7.65 20.86
N GLU A 53 19.13 -8.53 21.81
CA GLU A 53 19.49 -9.93 21.58
C GLU A 53 18.32 -10.91 21.74
N THR A 54 17.11 -10.42 22.01
CA THR A 54 15.94 -11.28 22.16
C THR A 54 15.54 -11.87 20.81
N ILE A 55 15.48 -13.20 20.74
CA ILE A 55 14.85 -13.92 19.63
C ILE A 55 13.40 -13.38 19.50
N PRO A 56 12.98 -12.93 18.31
CA PRO A 56 11.62 -12.44 18.12
C PRO A 56 10.60 -13.46 18.61
N ASP A 57 9.61 -13.00 19.37
CA ASP A 57 8.50 -13.85 19.80
C ASP A 57 7.60 -14.17 18.60
N LEU A 58 7.82 -15.34 18.01
CA LEU A 58 7.07 -15.79 16.84
C LEU A 58 5.60 -16.10 17.15
N ASP A 59 5.27 -16.50 18.38
CA ASP A 59 3.87 -16.73 18.78
C ASP A 59 3.10 -15.40 18.83
N LEU A 60 3.74 -14.35 19.34
CA LEU A 60 3.19 -13.00 19.30
C LEU A 60 3.07 -12.50 17.86
N LEU A 61 4.09 -12.71 17.02
CA LEU A 61 4.05 -12.29 15.62
C LEU A 61 2.93 -13.01 14.86
N GLU A 62 2.76 -14.32 14.99
CA GLU A 62 1.65 -15.08 14.42
C GLU A 62 0.27 -14.51 14.84
N THR A 63 0.18 -14.08 16.11
CA THR A 63 -1.03 -13.43 16.63
C THR A 63 -1.28 -12.07 15.95
N VAL A 64 -0.25 -11.24 15.79
CA VAL A 64 -0.31 -9.95 15.10
C VAL A 64 -0.69 -10.11 13.64
N LEU A 65 -0.15 -11.13 12.96
CA LEU A 65 -0.45 -11.44 11.56
C LEU A 65 -1.84 -12.07 11.36
N ALA A 66 -2.53 -12.45 12.44
CA ALA A 66 -3.76 -13.26 12.41
C ALA A 66 -3.60 -14.54 11.56
N TYR A 67 -2.37 -15.07 11.47
CA TYR A 67 -2.03 -16.26 10.70
C TYR A 67 -1.06 -17.15 11.48
N LYS A 68 -1.34 -18.46 11.52
CA LYS A 68 -0.48 -19.46 12.15
C LYS A 68 0.23 -20.29 11.10
N PHE A 69 1.55 -20.20 11.07
CA PHE A 69 2.39 -20.94 10.13
C PHE A 69 2.43 -22.43 10.42
N LYS A 70 2.38 -23.24 9.37
CA LYS A 70 2.69 -24.68 9.41
C LYS A 70 4.21 -24.87 9.48
N ASP A 71 4.95 -24.07 8.68
CA ASP A 71 6.40 -24.02 8.69
C ASP A 71 6.88 -22.66 9.19
N ARG A 72 7.29 -22.58 10.45
CA ARG A 72 7.81 -21.35 11.08
C ARG A 72 9.15 -20.89 10.51
N VAL A 73 9.88 -21.74 9.80
CA VAL A 73 11.13 -21.35 9.13
C VAL A 73 10.84 -20.29 8.07
N LEU A 74 9.69 -20.36 7.38
CA LEU A 74 9.25 -19.33 6.45
C LEU A 74 9.04 -17.97 7.14
N LEU A 75 8.41 -17.96 8.32
CA LEU A 75 8.19 -16.76 9.11
C LEU A 75 9.51 -16.16 9.59
N GLU A 76 10.40 -16.98 10.15
CA GLU A 76 11.74 -16.54 10.57
C GLU A 76 12.53 -15.91 9.42
N ARG A 77 12.46 -16.55 8.26
CA ARG A 77 13.12 -16.06 7.05
C ARG A 77 12.51 -14.73 6.57
N ALA A 78 11.18 -14.59 6.59
CA ALA A 78 10.49 -13.37 6.18
C ALA A 78 10.88 -12.14 7.01
N ILE A 79 11.17 -12.30 8.29
CA ILE A 79 11.60 -11.22 9.18
C ILE A 79 13.13 -11.05 9.28
N THR A 80 13.91 -11.79 8.50
CA THR A 80 15.37 -11.75 8.54
C THR A 80 15.92 -10.93 7.37
N HIS A 81 16.50 -9.77 7.68
CA HIS A 81 17.17 -8.92 6.70
C HIS A 81 18.53 -9.50 6.29
N ARG A 82 18.95 -9.23 5.05
CA ARG A 82 20.24 -9.70 4.50
C ARG A 82 21.46 -9.37 5.36
N SER A 83 21.47 -8.22 6.04
CA SER A 83 22.58 -7.83 6.91
C SER A 83 22.80 -8.80 8.05
N TRP A 84 21.73 -9.38 8.63
CA TRP A 84 21.83 -10.40 9.66
C TRP A 84 22.35 -11.72 9.07
N ALA A 85 21.83 -12.13 7.93
CA ALA A 85 22.23 -13.37 7.27
C ALA A 85 23.75 -13.37 6.97
N HIS A 86 24.28 -12.27 6.42
CA HIS A 86 25.70 -12.13 6.14
C HIS A 86 26.61 -12.14 7.39
N GLU A 87 26.10 -11.74 8.57
CA GLU A 87 26.84 -11.87 9.82
C GLU A 87 26.84 -13.31 10.39
N LYS A 88 25.97 -14.20 9.87
CA LYS A 88 25.80 -15.58 10.37
C LYS A 88 26.46 -16.66 9.52
N VAL A 89 26.83 -16.33 8.28
CA VAL A 89 27.48 -17.24 7.36
C VAL A 89 28.98 -16.91 7.22
N ALA A 90 29.76 -17.83 6.63
CA ALA A 90 31.16 -17.56 6.33
C ALA A 90 31.30 -16.40 5.33
N PRO A 91 32.33 -15.56 5.45
CA PRO A 91 32.59 -14.49 4.50
C PRO A 91 32.66 -15.00 3.05
N GLY A 92 31.78 -14.45 2.18
CA GLY A 92 31.68 -14.84 0.77
C GLY A 92 30.73 -15.99 0.48
N ASP A 93 30.09 -16.59 1.48
CA ASP A 93 29.08 -17.64 1.27
C ASP A 93 27.69 -17.04 0.99
N GLU A 94 27.58 -16.41 -0.17
CA GLU A 94 26.33 -15.78 -0.63
C GLU A 94 25.19 -16.78 -0.76
N LEU A 95 25.50 -18.04 -1.13
CA LEU A 95 24.46 -19.05 -1.34
C LEU A 95 23.77 -19.43 -0.03
N GLU A 96 24.52 -19.59 1.06
CA GLU A 96 23.96 -19.87 2.38
C GLU A 96 23.25 -18.63 2.95
N ALA A 97 23.80 -17.41 2.75
CA ALA A 97 23.13 -16.17 3.16
C ALA A 97 21.73 -16.04 2.53
N ARG A 98 21.59 -16.33 1.24
CA ARG A 98 20.29 -16.26 0.51
C ARG A 98 19.23 -17.21 1.06
N LYS A 99 19.60 -18.29 1.69
CA LYS A 99 18.64 -19.22 2.32
C LYS A 99 18.06 -18.65 3.61
N LEU A 100 18.76 -17.70 4.25
CA LEU A 100 18.40 -17.16 5.56
C LEU A 100 17.62 -15.86 5.48
N HIS A 101 17.80 -15.03 4.44
CA HIS A 101 17.17 -13.71 4.36
C HIS A 101 15.91 -13.68 3.50
N ASN A 102 15.19 -12.57 3.57
CA ASN A 102 13.84 -12.38 3.06
C ASN A 102 13.72 -12.02 1.57
N GLU A 103 14.79 -11.58 0.87
CA GLU A 103 14.69 -10.99 -0.48
C GLU A 103 13.88 -11.83 -1.51
N SER A 104 13.99 -13.15 -1.48
CA SER A 104 13.22 -13.99 -2.40
C SER A 104 11.76 -14.15 -2.01
N LEU A 105 11.43 -13.99 -0.73
CA LEU A 105 10.04 -13.95 -0.25
C LEU A 105 9.41 -12.58 -0.53
N GLU A 106 10.16 -11.50 -0.40
CA GLU A 106 9.80 -10.14 -0.83
C GLU A 106 9.44 -10.11 -2.31
N PHE A 107 10.35 -10.59 -3.19
CA PHE A 107 10.10 -10.68 -4.63
C PHE A 107 8.82 -11.43 -4.97
N LEU A 108 8.57 -12.57 -4.32
CA LEU A 108 7.34 -13.34 -4.50
C LEU A 108 6.12 -12.60 -3.94
N GLY A 109 6.30 -12.01 -2.75
CA GLY A 109 5.25 -11.30 -2.03
C GLY A 109 4.75 -10.07 -2.76
N ASP A 110 5.61 -9.28 -3.39
CA ASP A 110 5.21 -8.16 -4.26
C ASP A 110 4.23 -8.62 -5.34
N SER A 111 4.56 -9.71 -6.03
CA SER A 111 3.71 -10.26 -7.09
C SER A 111 2.36 -10.76 -6.54
N VAL A 112 2.35 -11.42 -5.40
CA VAL A 112 1.13 -11.91 -4.72
C VAL A 112 0.29 -10.74 -4.23
N LEU A 113 0.89 -9.75 -3.59
CA LEU A 113 0.25 -8.53 -3.12
C LEU A 113 -0.40 -7.78 -4.28
N GLY A 114 0.34 -7.61 -5.38
CA GLY A 114 -0.17 -7.00 -6.60
C GLY A 114 -1.38 -7.71 -7.18
N LEU A 115 -1.39 -9.05 -7.17
CA LEU A 115 -2.52 -9.87 -7.61
C LEU A 115 -3.73 -9.71 -6.67
N VAL A 116 -3.52 -9.80 -5.35
CA VAL A 116 -4.60 -9.69 -4.36
C VAL A 116 -5.28 -8.33 -4.44
N VAL A 117 -4.49 -7.24 -4.49
CA VAL A 117 -5.03 -5.87 -4.58
C VAL A 117 -5.75 -5.66 -5.92
N ALA A 118 -5.20 -6.13 -7.04
CA ALA A 118 -5.86 -6.03 -8.34
C ALA A 118 -7.21 -6.77 -8.35
N ASN A 119 -7.26 -7.98 -7.81
CA ASN A 119 -8.48 -8.76 -7.70
C ASN A 119 -9.54 -8.07 -6.81
N TYR A 120 -9.11 -7.49 -5.68
CA TYR A 120 -9.97 -6.69 -4.80
C TYR A 120 -10.57 -5.49 -5.56
N LEU A 121 -9.74 -4.73 -6.26
CA LEU A 121 -10.18 -3.53 -7.01
C LEU A 121 -11.14 -3.88 -8.14
N CYS A 122 -10.86 -4.91 -8.95
CA CYS A 122 -11.76 -5.37 -10.00
C CYS A 122 -13.14 -5.79 -9.46
N SER A 123 -13.15 -6.40 -8.26
CA SER A 123 -14.37 -6.86 -7.62
C SER A 123 -15.16 -5.71 -6.97
N SER A 124 -14.48 -4.73 -6.40
CA SER A 124 -15.09 -3.60 -5.70
C SER A 124 -15.52 -2.48 -6.65
N TYR A 125 -14.84 -2.33 -7.79
CA TYR A 125 -15.07 -1.27 -8.78
C TYR A 125 -15.28 -1.86 -10.19
N PRO A 126 -16.40 -2.57 -10.44
CA PRO A 126 -16.63 -3.27 -11.71
C PRO A 126 -16.81 -2.33 -12.92
N GLY A 127 -17.06 -1.04 -12.68
CA GLY A 127 -17.15 0.01 -13.70
C GLY A 127 -15.87 0.84 -13.87
N GLY A 128 -14.83 0.55 -13.09
CA GLY A 128 -13.57 1.28 -13.13
C GLY A 128 -12.80 1.01 -14.42
N THR A 129 -12.24 2.07 -15.01
CA THR A 129 -11.33 1.95 -16.15
C THR A 129 -10.00 1.32 -15.73
N GLU A 130 -9.27 0.73 -16.69
CA GLU A 130 -7.94 0.16 -16.41
C GLU A 130 -7.00 1.19 -15.77
N GLY A 131 -6.98 2.43 -16.30
CA GLY A 131 -6.14 3.50 -15.76
C GLY A 131 -6.49 3.88 -14.31
N GLU A 132 -7.78 3.91 -13.94
CA GLU A 132 -8.21 4.16 -12.54
C GLU A 132 -7.77 3.02 -11.63
N LEU A 133 -8.04 1.78 -12.01
CA LEU A 133 -7.66 0.59 -11.24
C LEU A 133 -6.14 0.48 -11.07
N SER A 134 -5.37 0.79 -12.11
CA SER A 134 -3.91 0.81 -12.07
C SER A 134 -3.37 1.87 -11.11
N ARG A 135 -3.93 3.08 -11.13
CA ARG A 135 -3.55 4.15 -10.19
C ARG A 135 -3.87 3.79 -8.74
N MET A 136 -5.07 3.25 -8.50
CA MET A 136 -5.48 2.79 -7.16
C MET A 136 -4.55 1.68 -6.67
N LYS A 137 -4.29 0.68 -7.52
CA LYS A 137 -3.35 -0.40 -7.21
C LYS A 137 -1.97 0.16 -6.85
N HIS A 138 -1.40 1.01 -7.70
CA HIS A 138 -0.07 1.60 -7.46
C HIS A 138 0.02 2.30 -6.11
N ARG A 139 -1.02 3.05 -5.72
CA ARG A 139 -1.08 3.69 -4.40
C ARG A 139 -1.13 2.68 -3.27
N LEU A 140 -2.00 1.66 -3.37
CA LEU A 140 -2.22 0.66 -2.32
C LEU A 140 -1.00 -0.24 -2.07
N VAL A 141 -0.22 -0.55 -3.12
CA VAL A 141 1.01 -1.35 -3.01
C VAL A 141 2.28 -0.49 -2.93
N SER A 142 2.16 0.82 -2.74
CA SER A 142 3.34 1.69 -2.64
C SER A 142 4.11 1.49 -1.34
N ALA A 143 5.42 1.66 -1.37
CA ALA A 143 6.27 1.54 -0.18
C ALA A 143 5.80 2.39 1.02
N PRO A 144 5.32 3.65 0.86
CA PRO A 144 4.74 4.39 1.97
C PRO A 144 3.50 3.72 2.58
N THR A 145 2.61 3.19 1.76
CA THR A 145 1.38 2.49 2.23
C THR A 145 1.76 1.23 3.00
N LEU A 146 2.63 0.39 2.44
CA LEU A 146 3.08 -0.84 3.09
C LEU A 146 3.87 -0.57 4.37
N ALA A 147 4.69 0.48 4.39
CA ALA A 147 5.40 0.91 5.61
C ALA A 147 4.43 1.34 6.71
N ASN A 148 3.36 2.09 6.39
CA ASN A 148 2.34 2.48 7.35
C ASN A 148 1.60 1.25 7.92
N ALA A 149 1.20 0.31 7.07
CA ALA A 149 0.60 -0.95 7.51
C ALA A 149 1.55 -1.75 8.43
N SER A 150 2.83 -1.85 8.04
CA SER A 150 3.88 -2.49 8.85
C SER A 150 4.08 -1.81 10.21
N GLN A 151 4.01 -0.49 10.26
CA GLN A 151 4.07 0.29 11.51
C GLN A 151 2.83 0.03 12.37
N GLY A 152 1.65 -0.01 11.79
CA GLY A 152 0.40 -0.36 12.49
C GLY A 152 0.46 -1.74 13.14
N LEU A 153 1.04 -2.70 12.45
CA LEU A 153 1.30 -4.06 12.95
C LEU A 153 2.57 -4.19 13.79
N LYS A 154 3.37 -3.10 13.93
CA LYS A 154 4.66 -3.08 14.64
C LYS A 154 5.67 -4.12 14.14
N LEU A 155 5.67 -4.42 12.85
CA LEU A 155 6.55 -5.44 12.27
C LEU A 155 8.02 -5.14 12.48
N GLY A 156 8.40 -3.85 12.56
CA GLY A 156 9.77 -3.42 12.85
C GLY A 156 10.36 -4.01 14.13
N ASP A 157 9.51 -4.31 15.15
CA ASP A 157 9.96 -4.85 16.43
C ASP A 157 10.44 -6.31 16.33
N PHE A 158 9.96 -7.04 15.31
CA PHE A 158 10.29 -8.44 15.08
C PHE A 158 11.45 -8.66 14.10
N LEU A 159 11.92 -7.61 13.41
CA LEU A 159 12.95 -7.75 12.40
C LEU A 159 14.31 -8.14 12.98
N ARG A 160 15.01 -9.05 12.27
CA ARG A 160 16.39 -9.44 12.55
C ARG A 160 17.33 -8.66 11.66
N PHE A 161 18.16 -7.82 12.24
CA PHE A 161 19.15 -7.00 11.56
C PHE A 161 20.58 -7.36 11.99
N GLY A 162 21.53 -7.18 11.11
CA GLY A 162 22.93 -7.10 11.47
C GLY A 162 23.23 -5.82 12.26
N ARG A 163 24.34 -5.80 12.97
CA ARG A 163 24.72 -4.70 13.89
C ARG A 163 24.76 -3.33 13.21
N GLY A 164 25.17 -3.28 11.96
CA GLY A 164 25.23 -2.04 11.18
C GLY A 164 23.86 -1.46 10.90
N GLU A 165 22.94 -2.30 10.43
CA GLU A 165 21.57 -1.89 10.08
C GLU A 165 20.76 -1.53 11.34
N GLU A 166 20.94 -2.29 12.42
CA GLU A 166 20.32 -1.98 13.71
C GLU A 166 20.74 -0.58 14.22
N LYS A 167 22.06 -0.26 14.17
CA LYS A 167 22.58 1.04 14.59
C LYS A 167 22.12 2.20 13.72
N SER A 168 21.81 1.96 12.44
CA SER A 168 21.33 2.98 11.51
C SER A 168 19.80 3.19 11.59
N GLY A 169 19.11 2.56 12.54
CA GLY A 169 17.67 2.69 12.75
C GLY A 169 16.83 1.91 11.75
N GLY A 170 17.32 0.76 11.25
CA GLY A 170 16.66 -0.07 10.25
C GLY A 170 15.20 -0.38 10.56
N ARG A 171 14.85 -0.56 11.85
CA ARG A 171 13.47 -0.87 12.31
C ARG A 171 12.43 0.18 11.94
N GLN A 172 12.85 1.42 11.61
CA GLN A 172 11.96 2.55 11.30
C GLN A 172 12.09 3.02 9.85
N LYS A 173 12.96 2.38 9.05
CA LYS A 173 13.11 2.73 7.64
C LYS A 173 11.91 2.24 6.83
N ASN A 174 11.21 3.15 6.17
CA ASN A 174 10.01 2.82 5.38
C ASN A 174 10.28 1.77 4.31
N ALA A 175 11.44 1.80 3.64
CA ALA A 175 11.79 0.79 2.66
C ALA A 175 11.82 -0.62 3.28
N LEU A 176 12.55 -0.79 4.40
CA LEU A 176 12.68 -2.09 5.06
C LEU A 176 11.35 -2.58 5.68
N LEU A 177 10.48 -1.65 6.07
CA LEU A 177 9.14 -1.98 6.56
C LEU A 177 8.22 -2.42 5.41
N ALA A 178 8.37 -1.83 4.22
CA ALA A 178 7.67 -2.30 3.03
C ALA A 178 8.16 -3.69 2.59
N ASP A 179 9.48 -3.87 2.51
CA ASP A 179 10.12 -5.14 2.13
C ASP A 179 9.67 -6.30 3.05
N VAL A 180 9.58 -6.07 4.36
CA VAL A 180 9.11 -7.10 5.30
C VAL A 180 7.62 -7.41 5.13
N PHE A 181 6.78 -6.41 4.81
CA PHE A 181 5.37 -6.66 4.52
C PHE A 181 5.20 -7.59 3.32
N GLU A 182 5.93 -7.32 2.26
CA GLU A 182 5.95 -8.16 1.07
C GLU A 182 6.50 -9.55 1.39
N ALA A 183 7.63 -9.63 2.12
CA ALA A 183 8.22 -10.91 2.50
C ALA A 183 7.28 -11.79 3.34
N ILE A 184 6.53 -11.20 4.29
CA ILE A 184 5.51 -11.89 5.08
C ILE A 184 4.36 -12.36 4.18
N THR A 185 3.91 -11.51 3.24
CA THR A 185 2.88 -11.89 2.26
C THR A 185 3.34 -13.08 1.43
N GLY A 186 4.59 -13.08 0.96
CA GLY A 186 5.19 -14.20 0.24
C GLY A 186 5.32 -15.47 1.07
N ALA A 187 5.73 -15.34 2.34
CA ALA A 187 5.82 -16.46 3.27
C ALA A 187 4.46 -17.11 3.55
N ILE A 188 3.42 -16.30 3.80
CA ILE A 188 2.05 -16.78 3.99
C ILE A 188 1.53 -17.47 2.72
N PHE A 189 1.85 -16.92 1.53
CA PHE A 189 1.48 -17.54 0.27
C PHE A 189 2.13 -18.93 0.09
N VAL A 190 3.41 -19.07 0.41
CA VAL A 190 4.11 -20.36 0.33
C VAL A 190 3.53 -21.38 1.31
N ASP A 191 3.21 -20.95 2.53
CA ASP A 191 2.73 -21.81 3.61
C ASP A 191 1.24 -22.17 3.49
N GLY A 192 0.40 -21.20 3.11
CA GLY A 192 -1.07 -21.30 3.16
C GLY A 192 -1.79 -21.07 1.83
N GLY A 193 -1.05 -20.70 0.77
CA GLY A 193 -1.63 -20.44 -0.54
C GLY A 193 -2.27 -19.06 -0.69
N LEU A 194 -2.87 -18.83 -1.85
CA LEU A 194 -3.43 -17.52 -2.22
C LEU A 194 -4.56 -17.06 -1.28
N GLU A 195 -5.40 -17.98 -0.80
CA GLU A 195 -6.50 -17.64 0.11
C GLU A 195 -5.97 -17.06 1.43
N ALA A 196 -4.97 -17.70 2.03
CA ALA A 196 -4.34 -17.22 3.26
C ALA A 196 -3.67 -15.86 3.06
N ALA A 197 -2.92 -15.68 1.96
CA ALA A 197 -2.29 -14.41 1.62
C ALA A 197 -3.34 -13.31 1.39
N THR A 198 -4.46 -13.62 0.71
CA THR A 198 -5.58 -12.69 0.52
C THR A 198 -6.17 -12.25 1.86
N CYS A 199 -6.39 -13.18 2.78
CA CYS A 199 -6.90 -12.87 4.11
C CYS A 199 -5.96 -11.93 4.88
N PHE A 200 -4.66 -12.20 4.87
CA PHE A 200 -3.66 -11.35 5.51
C PHE A 200 -3.63 -9.95 4.91
N VAL A 201 -3.54 -9.83 3.59
CA VAL A 201 -3.49 -8.53 2.89
C VAL A 201 -4.76 -7.71 3.16
N CYS A 202 -5.95 -8.32 3.06
CA CYS A 202 -7.21 -7.65 3.37
C CYS A 202 -7.34 -7.24 4.84
N TYR A 203 -6.76 -8.00 5.75
CA TYR A 203 -6.70 -7.65 7.17
C TYR A 203 -5.76 -6.48 7.42
N ALA A 204 -4.54 -6.55 6.89
CA ALA A 204 -3.46 -5.61 7.16
C ALA A 204 -3.63 -4.26 6.45
N LEU A 205 -4.29 -4.23 5.28
CA LEU A 205 -4.57 -3.04 4.47
C LEU A 205 -6.05 -2.64 4.52
N ARG A 206 -6.78 -3.03 5.56
CA ARG A 206 -8.23 -2.79 5.63
C ARG A 206 -8.60 -1.33 5.43
N ASP A 207 -8.00 -0.44 6.19
CA ASP A 207 -8.34 0.97 6.19
C ASP A 207 -8.00 1.62 4.85
N GLU A 208 -6.88 1.22 4.23
CA GLU A 208 -6.46 1.68 2.91
C GLU A 208 -7.37 1.16 1.80
N LEU A 209 -7.81 -0.10 1.89
CA LEU A 209 -8.71 -0.72 0.93
C LEU A 209 -10.13 -0.16 1.02
N GLU A 210 -10.66 0.04 2.23
CA GLU A 210 -11.97 0.66 2.46
C GLU A 210 -11.98 2.16 2.11
N GLY A 211 -10.86 2.84 2.34
CA GLY A 211 -10.65 4.25 1.96
C GLY A 211 -10.23 4.44 0.50
N ALA A 212 -10.11 3.37 -0.28
CA ALA A 212 -9.76 3.48 -1.68
C ALA A 212 -10.94 4.09 -2.46
N ASP A 213 -10.67 5.20 -3.15
CA ASP A 213 -11.65 5.91 -3.96
C ASP A 213 -11.01 6.30 -5.30
N PRO A 214 -11.66 5.94 -6.44
CA PRO A 214 -11.17 6.31 -7.77
C PRO A 214 -10.92 7.82 -7.91
N LEU A 215 -11.79 8.65 -7.32
CA LEU A 215 -11.67 10.11 -7.36
C LEU A 215 -10.47 10.61 -6.56
N SER A 216 -10.19 10.02 -5.40
CA SER A 216 -9.03 10.40 -4.60
C SER A 216 -7.71 9.95 -5.23
N ALA A 217 -7.71 8.82 -5.94
CA ALA A 217 -6.59 8.34 -6.72
C ALA A 217 -6.31 9.27 -7.93
N ALA A 218 -7.35 9.78 -8.58
CA ALA A 218 -7.24 10.78 -9.65
C ALA A 218 -6.69 12.13 -9.13
N LYS A 219 -7.12 12.58 -7.93
CA LYS A 219 -6.62 13.84 -7.32
C LYS A 219 -5.11 13.86 -7.09
N ALA A 220 -4.49 12.70 -6.90
CA ALA A 220 -3.03 12.60 -6.69
C ALA A 220 -2.22 12.64 -7.98
N ASP A 221 -2.82 12.48 -9.16
CA ASP A 221 -2.09 12.25 -10.42
C ASP A 221 -2.59 13.05 -11.63
N TYR A 222 -3.07 14.28 -11.38
CA TYR A 222 -3.48 15.18 -12.49
C TYR A 222 -2.37 15.41 -13.53
N LYS A 223 -1.10 15.28 -13.14
CA LYS A 223 0.03 15.44 -14.07
C LYS A 223 0.06 14.31 -15.09
N THR A 224 -0.09 13.08 -14.64
CA THR A 224 -0.16 11.90 -15.53
C THR A 224 -1.42 11.95 -16.38
N MET A 225 -2.57 12.28 -15.80
CA MET A 225 -3.83 12.42 -16.55
C MET A 225 -3.73 13.46 -17.67
N LEU A 226 -3.09 14.62 -17.40
CA LEU A 226 -2.87 15.64 -18.41
C LEU A 226 -1.93 15.14 -19.51
N GLN A 227 -0.87 14.44 -19.14
CA GLN A 227 0.07 13.85 -20.08
C GLN A 227 -0.61 12.80 -20.96
N GLU A 228 -1.39 11.87 -20.38
CA GLU A 228 -2.14 10.86 -21.11
C GLU A 228 -3.16 11.47 -22.07
N ARG A 229 -3.90 12.53 -21.62
CA ARG A 229 -4.86 13.23 -22.47
C ARG A 229 -4.18 13.90 -23.67
N LEU A 230 -3.08 14.60 -23.46
CA LEU A 230 -2.32 15.24 -24.55
C LEU A 230 -1.73 14.20 -25.51
N GLN A 231 -1.25 13.08 -24.96
CA GLN A 231 -0.73 11.97 -25.78
C GLN A 231 -1.84 11.32 -26.64
N ALA A 232 -3.03 11.10 -26.07
CA ALA A 232 -4.19 10.58 -26.81
C ALA A 232 -4.58 11.53 -27.96
N GLU A 233 -4.47 12.85 -27.76
CA GLU A 233 -4.68 13.88 -28.78
C GLU A 233 -3.47 14.09 -29.70
N ARG A 234 -2.39 13.27 -29.56
CA ARG A 234 -1.13 13.35 -30.32
C ARG A 234 -0.43 14.71 -30.17
N ARG A 235 -0.59 15.37 -29.03
CA ARG A 235 0.08 16.62 -28.66
C ARG A 235 1.37 16.35 -27.91
N ALA A 236 2.24 17.39 -27.84
CA ALA A 236 3.46 17.31 -27.05
C ALA A 236 3.17 17.22 -25.54
N ALA A 237 4.07 16.56 -24.79
CA ALA A 237 3.97 16.47 -23.35
C ALA A 237 3.93 17.85 -22.67
N PRO A 238 3.17 18.02 -21.57
CA PRO A 238 3.06 19.30 -20.87
C PRO A 238 4.40 19.69 -20.23
N ARG A 239 4.70 20.97 -20.21
CA ARG A 239 5.90 21.54 -19.58
C ARG A 239 5.50 22.35 -18.36
N TYR A 240 6.20 22.13 -17.24
CA TYR A 240 5.96 22.83 -15.99
C TYR A 240 7.12 23.78 -15.68
N ALA A 241 6.81 25.00 -15.30
CA ALA A 241 7.79 26.00 -14.90
C ALA A 241 7.34 26.72 -13.62
N VAL A 242 8.23 26.81 -12.63
CA VAL A 242 8.00 27.65 -11.45
C VAL A 242 8.16 29.12 -11.90
N ILE A 243 7.08 29.88 -11.77
CA ILE A 243 7.07 31.28 -12.20
C ILE A 243 7.43 32.20 -11.04
N GLU A 244 6.88 31.90 -9.87
CA GLU A 244 6.97 32.77 -8.71
C GLU A 244 6.93 31.98 -7.42
N THR A 245 7.50 32.54 -6.35
CA THR A 245 7.49 31.95 -5.03
C THR A 245 7.28 33.05 -4.00
N HIS A 246 6.24 32.96 -3.18
CA HIS A 246 5.88 33.94 -2.17
C HIS A 246 5.94 33.35 -0.74
N GLY A 247 6.13 34.23 0.24
CA GLY A 247 6.06 33.93 1.65
C GLY A 247 7.38 33.54 2.32
N PRO A 248 7.41 33.50 3.67
CA PRO A 248 8.57 33.13 4.44
C PRO A 248 8.85 31.61 4.30
N PRO A 249 10.06 31.12 4.66
CA PRO A 249 10.46 29.72 4.44
C PRO A 249 9.50 28.66 4.95
N HIS A 250 8.76 28.93 6.02
CA HIS A 250 7.81 28.02 6.68
C HIS A 250 6.36 28.14 6.17
N GLN A 251 6.06 29.14 5.30
CA GLN A 251 4.75 29.37 4.68
C GLN A 251 4.90 29.74 3.21
N ARG A 252 5.80 29.06 2.50
CA ARG A 252 6.10 29.34 1.12
C ARG A 252 4.98 28.84 0.21
N ILE A 253 4.50 29.70 -0.69
CA ILE A 253 3.55 29.37 -1.76
C ILE A 253 4.30 29.43 -3.08
N PHE A 254 4.17 28.35 -3.87
CA PHE A 254 4.77 28.22 -5.19
C PHE A 254 3.71 28.43 -6.25
N HIS A 255 4.01 29.26 -7.26
CA HIS A 255 3.19 29.41 -8.45
C HIS A 255 3.88 28.69 -9.61
N VAL A 256 3.19 27.74 -10.20
CA VAL A 256 3.68 26.95 -11.33
C VAL A 256 2.77 27.18 -12.53
N GLU A 257 3.35 27.37 -13.69
CA GLU A 257 2.65 27.38 -14.98
C GLU A 257 2.87 26.04 -15.67
N VAL A 258 1.78 25.41 -16.11
CA VAL A 258 1.82 24.31 -17.07
C VAL A 258 1.51 24.85 -18.45
N SER A 259 2.30 24.50 -19.46
CA SER A 259 2.12 24.89 -20.86
C SER A 259 2.07 23.66 -21.77
N TRP A 260 1.18 23.69 -22.76
CA TRP A 260 1.01 22.66 -23.79
C TRP A 260 0.61 23.26 -25.13
N ASP A 261 0.57 22.45 -26.19
CA ASP A 261 0.03 22.88 -27.48
C ASP A 261 -1.47 23.22 -27.35
N GLY A 262 -1.78 24.50 -27.28
CA GLY A 262 -3.14 25.02 -27.15
C GLY A 262 -3.38 25.91 -25.94
N GLY A 263 -2.40 26.05 -25.03
CA GLY A 263 -2.56 26.98 -23.92
C GLY A 263 -1.53 26.85 -22.80
N SER A 264 -1.73 27.71 -21.81
CA SER A 264 -1.04 27.58 -20.51
C SER A 264 -2.00 27.98 -19.39
N ILE A 265 -1.77 27.43 -18.21
CA ILE A 265 -2.56 27.75 -17.01
C ILE A 265 -1.66 27.69 -15.78
N ARG A 266 -2.03 28.44 -14.74
CA ARG A 266 -1.28 28.52 -13.49
C ARG A 266 -1.98 27.76 -12.38
N GLY A 267 -1.16 27.19 -11.50
CA GLY A 267 -1.60 26.59 -10.26
C GLY A 267 -0.72 27.04 -9.11
N GLU A 268 -1.26 27.01 -7.91
CA GLU A 268 -0.54 27.39 -6.70
C GLU A 268 -0.59 26.27 -5.65
N GLY A 269 0.41 26.25 -4.76
CA GLY A 269 0.43 25.24 -3.69
C GLY A 269 1.59 25.45 -2.71
N PRO A 270 1.53 24.77 -1.55
CA PRO A 270 2.55 24.87 -0.50
C PRO A 270 3.87 24.18 -0.86
N SER A 271 3.90 23.47 -1.98
CA SER A 271 5.10 22.85 -2.56
C SER A 271 5.05 22.89 -4.07
N ILE A 272 6.20 22.79 -4.73
CA ILE A 272 6.27 22.74 -6.21
C ILE A 272 5.37 21.62 -6.74
N LYS A 273 5.42 20.43 -6.14
CA LYS A 273 4.59 19.28 -6.53
C LYS A 273 3.09 19.55 -6.38
N ALA A 274 2.68 20.25 -5.32
CA ALA A 274 1.27 20.63 -5.12
C ALA A 274 0.81 21.67 -6.13
N ALA A 275 1.65 22.68 -6.42
CA ALA A 275 1.37 23.70 -7.41
C ALA A 275 1.30 23.12 -8.84
N GLU A 276 2.20 22.20 -9.19
CA GLU A 276 2.15 21.46 -10.46
C GLU A 276 0.87 20.64 -10.61
N ALA A 277 0.43 19.95 -9.55
CA ALA A 277 -0.81 19.17 -9.54
C ALA A 277 -2.05 20.08 -9.69
N ALA A 278 -2.06 21.25 -9.02
CA ALA A 278 -3.12 22.24 -9.16
C ALA A 278 -3.18 22.82 -10.58
N ALA A 279 -2.03 23.14 -11.18
CA ALA A 279 -1.96 23.60 -12.57
C ALA A 279 -2.46 22.53 -13.55
N ALA A 280 -2.07 21.26 -13.35
CA ALA A 280 -2.55 20.16 -14.19
C ALA A 280 -4.06 19.92 -14.05
N LYS A 281 -4.61 20.02 -12.82
CA LYS A 281 -6.06 19.95 -12.56
C LYS A 281 -6.81 21.03 -13.33
N ALA A 282 -6.35 22.27 -13.24
CA ALA A 282 -6.96 23.41 -13.93
C ALA A 282 -6.88 23.26 -15.46
N ALA A 283 -5.76 22.73 -16.00
CA ALA A 283 -5.62 22.45 -17.42
C ALA A 283 -6.61 21.39 -17.92
N LEU A 284 -6.76 20.29 -17.19
CA LEU A 284 -7.74 19.24 -17.51
C LEU A 284 -9.17 19.79 -17.49
N ALA A 285 -9.52 20.61 -16.48
CA ALA A 285 -10.84 21.23 -16.40
C ALA A 285 -11.14 22.15 -17.59
N GLY A 286 -10.13 22.86 -18.11
CA GLY A 286 -10.27 23.71 -19.30
C GLY A 286 -10.31 22.94 -20.63
N MET A 287 -9.96 21.65 -20.63
CA MET A 287 -9.96 20.77 -21.82
C MET A 287 -11.22 19.89 -21.94
N ILE A 288 -12.06 19.89 -20.91
CA ILE A 288 -13.28 19.06 -20.89
C ILE A 288 -14.37 19.80 -21.67
N ASP A 289 -14.90 19.15 -22.72
CA ASP A 289 -16.11 19.61 -23.40
C ASP A 289 -17.29 19.63 -22.40
N PRO A 290 -18.23 20.61 -22.51
CA PRO A 290 -19.38 20.71 -21.61
C PRO A 290 -20.20 19.41 -21.48
N ASP A 291 -20.22 18.56 -22.52
CA ASP A 291 -20.92 17.28 -22.54
C ASP A 291 -20.16 16.16 -21.80
N GLU A 292 -18.82 16.17 -21.77
CA GLU A 292 -17.99 15.26 -20.97
C GLU A 292 -17.96 15.64 -19.48
N ALA A 293 -18.20 16.89 -19.13
CA ALA A 293 -18.20 17.39 -17.74
C ALA A 293 -19.34 16.79 -16.86
N ALA A 294 -20.32 16.15 -17.46
CA ALA A 294 -21.38 15.45 -16.72
C ALA A 294 -20.91 14.16 -16.04
N VAL A 295 -19.75 13.62 -16.44
CA VAL A 295 -19.19 12.35 -15.94
C VAL A 295 -18.16 12.59 -14.83
N LEU A 296 -17.69 13.83 -14.61
CA LEU A 296 -16.69 14.20 -13.60
C LEU A 296 -17.23 15.35 -12.70
N PRO A 297 -18.10 15.05 -11.71
CA PRO A 297 -18.78 16.07 -10.90
C PRO A 297 -17.83 16.95 -10.05
N ASP A 298 -16.62 16.48 -9.75
CA ASP A 298 -15.69 17.11 -8.80
C ASP A 298 -14.82 18.25 -9.38
N LEU A 299 -14.97 18.60 -10.65
CA LEU A 299 -14.25 19.71 -11.28
C LEU A 299 -15.03 21.05 -11.29
N ARG A 300 -16.29 21.05 -10.83
CA ARG A 300 -17.19 22.21 -10.91
C ARG A 300 -17.33 23.04 -9.63
N ASP A 301 -16.98 22.52 -8.44
CA ASP A 301 -17.46 23.09 -7.17
C ASP A 301 -16.60 24.23 -6.57
N GLU A 302 -15.59 24.78 -7.25
CA GLU A 302 -14.76 25.86 -6.67
C GLU A 302 -14.79 27.21 -7.44
N THR A 303 -15.61 27.38 -8.48
CA THR A 303 -15.64 28.65 -9.24
C THR A 303 -16.80 29.57 -8.92
N ASP A 304 -17.78 29.19 -8.09
CA ASP A 304 -19.03 29.97 -7.85
C ASP A 304 -19.13 30.60 -6.44
N ALA A 305 -18.01 30.74 -5.72
CA ALA A 305 -18.00 31.43 -4.42
C ALA A 305 -17.26 32.78 -4.48
N SER A 306 -17.55 33.59 -5.47
CA SER A 306 -17.12 35.00 -5.51
C SER A 306 -18.09 35.84 -6.34
N CYS A 307 -19.23 36.18 -5.76
CA CYS A 307 -20.00 37.38 -6.07
C CYS A 307 -20.71 37.85 -4.81
#